data_a94c206361c2e622abf859b5ed65311d
#
_entry.id   a94c206361c2e622abf859b5ed65311d
#
_cell.length_a   1.000
_cell.length_b   1.000
_cell.length_c   1.000
_cell.angle_alpha   90.00
_cell.angle_beta   90.00
_cell.angle_gamma   90.00
#
_symmetry.space_group_name_H-M   'P 1'
#
loop_
_entity.id
_entity.type
_entity.pdbx_description
1 polymer ?
#
loop_
_entity_poly.entity_id
_entity_poly.type
_entity_poly.pdbx_seq_one_letter_code
_entity_poly.pdbx_strand_id
1 'polypeptide(L)'
;MKKAILVLALSYLCLVGIAASAHVDSTRDVFSSCQVEFSSDVSINSDAITVSAVSGESLRIDAKNSLTVNGASQILDAEQQALVDAFAGQVRTTIPEVVAIALEGVEIALTAVSEVFYSLLEQSPPPALLESIDRIEAAVAERMSVNGDSISVVGGEIDGFDRTMAELEPQIEQAVKSAVGDIVVAIGESVRDGDADIMASLLDFAKKAEQFERDIEAEVMKKAQRLERRAEGLCDEVYALQAVESRMQLEIPATRGFDIVRES
;
A
#
# COMPACT_ATOMS: atom_id res chain seq x y z
N MET A 1 -14.25 -28.73 -37.30
CA MET A 1 -13.38 -27.55 -37.17
C MET A 1 -13.86 -26.57 -36.10
N LYS A 2 -15.19 -26.33 -35.90
CA LYS A 2 -15.71 -25.40 -34.88
C LYS A 2 -15.42 -25.77 -33.40
N LYS A 3 -15.32 -27.08 -33.07
CA LYS A 3 -15.01 -27.52 -31.68
C LYS A 3 -13.53 -27.37 -31.29
N ALA A 4 -12.62 -27.35 -32.22
CA ALA A 4 -11.17 -27.20 -31.96
C ALA A 4 -10.80 -25.73 -31.62
N ILE A 5 -11.50 -24.76 -32.22
CA ILE A 5 -11.28 -23.33 -31.98
C ILE A 5 -11.78 -22.92 -30.60
N LEU A 6 -12.93 -23.49 -30.15
CA LEU A 6 -13.48 -23.22 -28.81
C LEU A 6 -12.56 -23.72 -27.68
N VAL A 7 -11.91 -24.88 -27.88
CA VAL A 7 -10.96 -25.45 -26.90
C VAL A 7 -9.67 -24.61 -26.81
N LEU A 8 -9.21 -24.06 -27.94
CA LEU A 8 -8.04 -23.17 -27.97
C LEU A 8 -8.33 -21.81 -27.29
N ALA A 9 -9.51 -21.25 -27.48
CA ALA A 9 -9.90 -20.00 -26.80
C ALA A 9 -10.04 -20.18 -25.28
N LEU A 10 -10.62 -21.29 -24.81
CA LEU A 10 -10.68 -21.61 -23.38
C LEU A 10 -9.32 -21.90 -22.77
N SER A 11 -8.41 -22.53 -23.53
CA SER A 11 -7.04 -22.78 -23.06
C SER A 11 -6.22 -21.50 -22.95
N TYR A 12 -6.48 -20.51 -23.80
CA TYR A 12 -5.82 -19.19 -23.74
C TYR A 12 -6.33 -18.36 -22.55
N LEU A 13 -7.63 -18.44 -22.23
CA LEU A 13 -8.20 -17.78 -21.05
C LEU A 13 -7.65 -18.37 -19.74
N CYS A 14 -7.41 -19.69 -19.68
CA CYS A 14 -6.75 -20.32 -18.54
C CYS A 14 -5.26 -19.92 -18.40
N LEU A 15 -4.56 -19.69 -19.50
CA LEU A 15 -3.15 -19.25 -19.49
C LEU A 15 -3.01 -17.79 -19.03
N VAL A 16 -3.94 -16.91 -19.39
CA VAL A 16 -3.97 -15.51 -18.92
C VAL A 16 -4.31 -15.45 -17.42
N GLY A 17 -5.21 -16.32 -16.94
CA GLY A 17 -5.54 -16.42 -15.50
C GLY A 17 -4.37 -16.93 -14.64
N ILE A 18 -3.47 -17.74 -15.19
CA ILE A 18 -2.28 -18.25 -14.48
C ILE A 18 -1.15 -17.20 -14.47
N ALA A 19 -1.05 -16.35 -15.50
CA ALA A 19 -0.07 -15.26 -15.53
C ALA A 19 -0.39 -14.14 -14.55
N ALA A 20 -1.70 -13.84 -14.31
CA ALA A 20 -2.11 -12.87 -13.29
C ALA A 20 -1.79 -13.34 -11.85
N SER A 21 -1.80 -14.65 -11.59
CA SER A 21 -1.45 -15.22 -10.29
C SER A 21 0.05 -15.18 -9.98
N ALA A 22 0.91 -15.14 -11.02
CA ALA A 22 2.36 -15.12 -10.85
C ALA A 22 2.92 -13.71 -10.53
N HIS A 23 2.14 -12.64 -10.75
CA HIS A 23 2.60 -11.26 -10.52
C HIS A 23 2.18 -10.71 -9.13
N VAL A 24 1.22 -11.34 -8.45
CA VAL A 24 0.82 -10.94 -7.08
C VAL A 24 1.87 -11.33 -6.04
N ASP A 25 2.70 -12.35 -6.31
CA ASP A 25 3.78 -12.76 -5.41
C ASP A 25 4.94 -11.75 -5.35
N SER A 26 5.14 -10.96 -6.42
CA SER A 26 6.22 -9.96 -6.49
C SER A 26 5.97 -8.74 -5.58
N THR A 27 4.73 -8.38 -5.29
CA THR A 27 4.41 -7.26 -4.41
C THR A 27 4.55 -7.59 -2.92
N ARG A 28 4.49 -8.88 -2.56
CA ARG A 28 4.76 -9.33 -1.19
C ARG A 28 6.24 -9.21 -0.82
N ASP A 29 7.14 -9.40 -1.77
CA ASP A 29 8.58 -9.35 -1.52
C ASP A 29 9.14 -7.93 -1.32
N VAL A 30 8.49 -6.89 -1.84
CA VAL A 30 8.98 -5.51 -1.77
C VAL A 30 8.84 -4.93 -0.36
N PHE A 31 7.74 -5.20 0.35
CA PHE A 31 7.56 -4.77 1.74
C PHE A 31 8.18 -5.75 2.75
N SER A 32 8.45 -6.99 2.35
CA SER A 32 9.13 -7.99 3.19
C SER A 32 10.64 -7.75 3.32
N SER A 33 11.23 -6.88 2.49
CA SER A 33 12.66 -6.55 2.57
C SER A 33 13.01 -5.65 3.77
N CYS A 34 12.07 -4.81 4.22
CA CYS A 34 12.20 -4.07 5.48
C CYS A 34 11.47 -4.84 6.58
N GLN A 35 12.20 -5.65 7.34
CA GLN A 35 11.66 -6.34 8.53
C GLN A 35 11.53 -5.39 9.71
N VAL A 36 10.70 -4.35 9.55
CA VAL A 36 10.49 -3.33 10.58
C VAL A 36 9.00 -3.04 10.76
N GLU A 37 8.62 -2.78 12.00
CA GLU A 37 7.28 -2.39 12.42
C GLU A 37 7.30 -1.03 13.11
N PHE A 38 6.23 -0.24 12.93
CA PHE A 38 6.00 0.94 13.77
C PHE A 38 5.30 0.51 15.05
N SER A 39 5.97 0.68 16.19
CA SER A 39 5.47 0.21 17.50
C SER A 39 4.86 1.31 18.36
N SER A 40 5.05 2.58 18.02
CA SER A 40 4.50 3.73 18.73
C SER A 40 3.74 4.66 17.79
N ASP A 41 2.78 5.42 18.31
CA ASP A 41 2.14 6.49 17.57
C ASP A 41 3.11 7.65 17.39
N VAL A 42 3.21 8.16 16.17
CA VAL A 42 4.07 9.30 15.84
C VAL A 42 3.23 10.40 15.22
N SER A 43 3.33 11.60 15.77
CA SER A 43 2.73 12.81 15.20
C SER A 43 3.81 13.87 14.99
N ILE A 44 3.84 14.45 13.80
CA ILE A 44 4.80 15.48 13.40
C ILE A 44 4.01 16.68 12.90
N ASN A 45 4.36 17.85 13.40
CA ASN A 45 3.89 19.12 12.84
C ASN A 45 5.01 20.18 12.91
N SER A 46 4.68 21.43 12.53
CA SER A 46 5.64 22.56 12.59
C SER A 46 6.20 22.81 14.00
N ASP A 47 5.43 22.52 15.04
CA ASP A 47 5.77 22.85 16.41
C ASP A 47 6.52 21.73 17.14
N ALA A 48 6.25 20.47 16.79
CA ALA A 48 6.83 19.34 17.51
C ALA A 48 6.74 18.00 16.78
N ILE A 49 7.57 17.07 17.23
CA ILE A 49 7.39 15.63 17.10
C ILE A 49 6.84 15.12 18.42
N THR A 50 5.80 14.30 18.37
CA THR A 50 5.26 13.60 19.54
C THR A 50 5.26 12.09 19.25
N VAL A 51 5.85 11.32 20.15
CA VAL A 51 5.84 9.86 20.12
C VAL A 51 5.05 9.40 21.33
N SER A 52 4.00 8.59 21.11
CA SER A 52 3.17 8.04 22.19
C SER A 52 3.31 6.52 22.21
N ALA A 53 3.77 6.00 23.33
CA ALA A 53 3.85 4.57 23.54
C ALA A 53 2.46 3.98 23.84
N VAL A 54 2.27 2.68 23.56
CA VAL A 54 1.02 1.96 23.88
C VAL A 54 0.66 2.03 25.37
N SER A 55 1.65 2.18 26.25
CA SER A 55 1.48 2.38 27.69
C SER A 55 0.85 3.72 28.08
N GLY A 56 0.69 4.66 27.13
CA GLY A 56 0.17 6.02 27.35
C GLY A 56 1.24 7.04 27.74
N GLU A 57 2.50 6.65 27.78
CA GLU A 57 3.62 7.57 27.98
C GLU A 57 3.88 8.36 26.68
N SER A 58 4.41 9.59 26.83
CA SER A 58 4.66 10.47 25.70
C SER A 58 6.06 11.09 25.73
N LEU A 59 6.69 11.11 24.57
CA LEU A 59 7.92 11.83 24.29
C LEU A 59 7.60 12.96 23.32
N ARG A 60 8.05 14.16 23.61
CA ARG A 60 7.85 15.33 22.77
C ARG A 60 9.19 16.04 22.51
N ILE A 61 9.46 16.33 21.24
CA ILE A 61 10.58 17.16 20.81
C ILE A 61 10.00 18.38 20.12
N ASP A 62 10.21 19.57 20.68
CA ASP A 62 9.69 20.81 20.12
C ASP A 62 10.49 21.31 18.89
N ALA A 63 10.07 22.44 18.31
CA ALA A 63 10.72 23.03 17.14
C ALA A 63 12.20 23.48 17.40
N LYS A 64 12.60 23.59 18.67
CA LYS A 64 14.00 23.89 19.07
C LYS A 64 14.76 22.64 19.51
N ASN A 65 14.18 21.46 19.25
CA ASN A 65 14.66 20.16 19.68
C ASN A 65 14.84 20.01 21.20
N SER A 66 14.04 20.74 22.00
CA SER A 66 13.98 20.51 23.43
C SER A 66 13.16 19.26 23.73
N LEU A 67 13.73 18.35 24.51
CA LEU A 67 13.12 17.07 24.86
C LEU A 67 12.28 17.16 26.12
N THR A 68 11.05 16.67 26.05
CA THR A 68 10.12 16.50 27.16
C THR A 68 9.64 15.04 27.19
N VAL A 69 9.68 14.39 28.34
CA VAL A 69 9.19 13.02 28.52
C VAL A 69 8.15 13.02 29.63
N ASN A 70 6.96 12.53 29.34
CA ASN A 70 5.82 12.52 30.28
C ASN A 70 5.57 13.89 30.94
N GLY A 71 5.70 14.96 30.14
CA GLY A 71 5.53 16.35 30.62
C GLY A 71 6.74 16.92 31.37
N ALA A 72 7.78 16.14 31.66
CA ALA A 72 8.98 16.60 32.33
C ALA A 72 10.07 16.97 31.32
N SER A 73 10.54 18.22 31.33
CA SER A 73 11.65 18.68 30.50
C SER A 73 12.95 17.98 30.89
N GLN A 74 13.71 17.50 29.91
CA GLN A 74 14.99 16.84 30.11
C GLN A 74 16.13 17.86 30.00
N ILE A 75 17.04 17.79 30.94
CA ILE A 75 18.30 18.58 30.89
C ILE A 75 19.32 17.69 30.21
N LEU A 76 19.78 18.08 29.02
CA LEU A 76 20.68 17.31 28.17
C LEU A 76 22.07 17.93 28.18
N ASP A 77 23.08 17.12 28.16
CA ASP A 77 24.44 17.57 27.79
C ASP A 77 24.58 17.73 26.27
N ALA A 78 25.74 18.17 25.79
CA ALA A 78 25.96 18.47 24.38
C ALA A 78 25.89 17.21 23.47
N GLU A 79 26.30 16.04 23.99
CA GLU A 79 26.25 14.78 23.23
C GLU A 79 24.83 14.25 23.15
N GLN A 80 24.10 14.30 24.24
CA GLN A 80 22.68 13.96 24.30
C GLN A 80 21.83 14.88 23.43
N GLN A 81 22.10 16.20 23.44
CA GLN A 81 21.41 17.14 22.56
C GLN A 81 21.67 16.82 21.08
N ALA A 82 22.91 16.48 20.71
CA ALA A 82 23.22 16.09 19.33
C ALA A 82 22.48 14.82 18.88
N LEU A 83 22.23 13.88 19.79
CA LEU A 83 21.42 12.68 19.52
C LEU A 83 19.94 13.05 19.30
N VAL A 84 19.36 13.92 20.14
CA VAL A 84 18.00 14.40 19.97
C VAL A 84 17.84 15.19 18.67
N ASP A 85 18.83 16.00 18.29
CA ASP A 85 18.84 16.75 17.04
C ASP A 85 18.86 15.79 15.81
N ALA A 86 19.71 14.76 15.86
CA ALA A 86 19.80 13.75 14.83
C ALA A 86 18.50 12.94 14.71
N PHE A 87 17.96 12.49 15.83
CA PHE A 87 16.70 11.76 15.88
C PHE A 87 15.55 12.61 15.32
N ALA A 88 15.40 13.84 15.77
CA ALA A 88 14.35 14.73 15.28
C ALA A 88 14.48 15.02 13.77
N GLY A 89 15.70 15.14 13.25
CA GLY A 89 16.00 15.27 11.84
C GLY A 89 15.55 14.04 11.06
N GLN A 90 15.95 12.85 11.51
CA GLN A 90 15.57 11.58 10.90
C GLN A 90 14.05 11.38 10.88
N VAL A 91 13.38 11.57 12.03
CA VAL A 91 11.91 11.44 12.12
C VAL A 91 11.20 12.35 11.13
N ARG A 92 11.64 13.63 11.02
CA ARG A 92 11.03 14.61 10.09
C ARG A 92 11.24 14.28 8.61
N THR A 93 12.24 13.51 8.25
CA THR A 93 12.47 13.07 6.86
C THR A 93 11.84 11.72 6.57
N THR A 94 12.05 10.73 7.44
CA THR A 94 11.66 9.35 7.19
C THR A 94 10.15 9.12 7.32
N ILE A 95 9.51 9.64 8.36
CA ILE A 95 8.06 9.39 8.58
C ILE A 95 7.17 9.96 7.47
N PRO A 96 7.36 11.21 6.99
CA PRO A 96 6.61 11.71 5.84
C PRO A 96 6.78 10.87 4.58
N GLU A 97 7.98 10.34 4.34
CA GLU A 97 8.26 9.50 3.18
C GLU A 97 7.58 8.12 3.29
N VAL A 98 7.55 7.52 4.49
CA VAL A 98 6.77 6.30 4.78
C VAL A 98 5.30 6.51 4.42
N VAL A 99 4.71 7.60 4.93
CA VAL A 99 3.29 7.92 4.68
C VAL A 99 3.04 8.18 3.20
N ALA A 100 3.92 8.92 2.53
CA ALA A 100 3.79 9.20 1.10
C ALA A 100 3.85 7.94 0.25
N ILE A 101 4.78 7.00 0.54
CA ILE A 101 4.89 5.71 -0.15
C ILE A 101 3.65 4.85 0.07
N ALA A 102 3.15 4.77 1.31
CA ALA A 102 1.96 4.00 1.62
C ALA A 102 0.72 4.53 0.88
N LEU A 103 0.48 5.84 0.90
CA LEU A 103 -0.65 6.45 0.21
C LEU A 103 -0.53 6.32 -1.32
N GLU A 104 0.66 6.51 -1.90
CA GLU A 104 0.90 6.32 -3.34
C GLU A 104 0.67 4.86 -3.74
N GLY A 105 1.04 3.89 -2.90
CA GLY A 105 0.78 2.47 -3.12
C GLY A 105 -0.72 2.15 -3.22
N VAL A 106 -1.51 2.70 -2.31
CA VAL A 106 -2.98 2.58 -2.36
C VAL A 106 -3.53 3.21 -3.63
N GLU A 107 -3.13 4.43 -3.99
CA GLU A 107 -3.57 5.11 -5.20
C GLU A 107 -3.27 4.31 -6.47
N ILE A 108 -2.06 3.71 -6.57
CA ILE A 108 -1.67 2.85 -7.69
C ILE A 108 -2.59 1.63 -7.78
N ALA A 109 -2.85 0.96 -6.64
CA ALA A 109 -3.69 -0.22 -6.59
C ALA A 109 -5.14 0.11 -7.01
N LEU A 110 -5.71 1.20 -6.51
CA LEU A 110 -7.05 1.67 -6.87
C LEU A 110 -7.16 2.03 -8.34
N THR A 111 -6.14 2.72 -8.87
CA THR A 111 -6.07 3.06 -10.30
C THR A 111 -6.06 1.79 -11.13
N ALA A 112 -5.22 0.81 -10.80
CA ALA A 112 -5.12 -0.44 -11.53
C ALA A 112 -6.46 -1.20 -11.55
N VAL A 113 -7.14 -1.31 -10.40
CA VAL A 113 -8.46 -1.95 -10.32
C VAL A 113 -9.49 -1.21 -11.16
N SER A 114 -9.56 0.11 -11.05
CA SER A 114 -10.53 0.93 -11.79
C SER A 114 -10.32 0.82 -13.30
N GLU A 115 -9.08 0.85 -13.77
CA GLU A 115 -8.75 0.72 -15.18
C GLU A 115 -9.18 -0.64 -15.76
N VAL A 116 -9.03 -1.74 -15.00
CA VAL A 116 -9.53 -3.06 -15.41
C VAL A 116 -11.03 -3.00 -15.72
N PHE A 117 -11.82 -2.43 -14.83
CA PHE A 117 -13.27 -2.38 -15.02
C PHE A 117 -13.69 -1.42 -16.12
N TYR A 118 -13.14 -0.21 -16.20
CA TYR A 118 -13.54 0.77 -17.18
C TYR A 118 -12.99 0.50 -18.57
N SER A 119 -11.72 0.13 -18.68
CA SER A 119 -11.07 0.03 -19.98
C SER A 119 -11.20 -1.35 -20.62
N LEU A 120 -11.16 -2.44 -19.82
CA LEU A 120 -11.28 -3.79 -20.33
C LEU A 120 -12.70 -4.31 -20.36
N LEU A 121 -13.45 -4.09 -19.28
CA LEU A 121 -14.81 -4.62 -19.12
C LEU A 121 -15.89 -3.65 -19.59
N GLU A 122 -15.53 -2.39 -19.88
CA GLU A 122 -16.47 -1.30 -20.24
C GLU A 122 -17.63 -1.17 -19.22
N GLN A 123 -17.37 -1.48 -17.96
CA GLN A 123 -18.32 -1.49 -16.86
C GLN A 123 -17.80 -0.69 -15.69
N SER A 124 -18.69 -0.24 -14.83
CA SER A 124 -18.31 0.29 -13.53
C SER A 124 -17.93 -0.85 -12.59
N PRO A 125 -16.95 -0.65 -11.68
CA PRO A 125 -16.66 -1.62 -10.64
C PRO A 125 -17.94 -1.99 -9.86
N PRO A 126 -18.12 -3.26 -9.47
CA PRO A 126 -19.26 -3.66 -8.66
C PRO A 126 -19.34 -2.88 -7.34
N PRO A 127 -20.55 -2.56 -6.81
CA PRO A 127 -20.69 -1.83 -5.55
C PRO A 127 -19.92 -2.47 -4.38
N ALA A 128 -19.92 -3.78 -4.27
CA ALA A 128 -19.18 -4.50 -3.24
C ALA A 128 -17.67 -4.29 -3.32
N LEU A 129 -17.11 -4.13 -4.52
CA LEU A 129 -15.71 -3.80 -4.71
C LEU A 129 -15.42 -2.35 -4.31
N LEU A 130 -16.29 -1.40 -4.68
CA LEU A 130 -16.17 0.00 -4.27
C LEU A 130 -16.23 0.14 -2.75
N GLU A 131 -17.18 -0.54 -2.07
CA GLU A 131 -17.24 -0.58 -0.60
C GLU A 131 -15.97 -1.17 0.03
N SER A 132 -15.33 -2.11 -0.64
CA SER A 132 -14.08 -2.71 -0.16
C SER A 132 -12.91 -1.74 -0.31
N ILE A 133 -12.87 -1.01 -1.42
CA ILE A 133 -11.93 0.08 -1.67
C ILE A 133 -12.06 1.16 -0.59
N ASP A 134 -13.29 1.65 -0.35
CA ASP A 134 -13.57 2.66 0.67
C ASP A 134 -13.09 2.20 2.06
N ARG A 135 -13.22 0.92 2.38
CA ARG A 135 -12.72 0.35 3.64
C ARG A 135 -11.19 0.34 3.73
N ILE A 136 -10.49 0.06 2.63
CA ILE A 136 -9.01 0.15 2.58
C ILE A 136 -8.59 1.60 2.80
N GLU A 137 -9.17 2.53 2.05
CA GLU A 137 -8.87 3.95 2.21
C GLU A 137 -9.10 4.43 3.64
N ALA A 138 -10.23 4.05 4.24
CA ALA A 138 -10.54 4.37 5.63
C ALA A 138 -9.54 3.76 6.61
N ALA A 139 -9.15 2.50 6.43
CA ALA A 139 -8.18 1.82 7.29
C ALA A 139 -6.78 2.45 7.18
N VAL A 140 -6.37 2.85 5.97
CA VAL A 140 -5.11 3.57 5.77
C VAL A 140 -5.18 4.97 6.38
N ALA A 141 -6.28 5.70 6.17
CA ALA A 141 -6.49 7.04 6.74
C ALA A 141 -6.56 7.03 8.27
N GLU A 142 -7.05 5.97 8.89
CA GLU A 142 -7.04 5.78 10.34
C GLU A 142 -5.62 5.61 10.88
N ARG A 143 -4.76 4.92 10.14
CA ARG A 143 -3.38 4.63 10.53
C ARG A 143 -2.39 5.71 10.12
N MET A 144 -2.62 6.34 8.97
CA MET A 144 -1.73 7.34 8.39
C MET A 144 -2.54 8.53 7.93
N SER A 145 -2.33 9.69 8.53
CA SER A 145 -3.06 10.90 8.16
C SER A 145 -2.13 12.07 7.88
N VAL A 146 -2.52 12.85 6.87
CA VAL A 146 -1.87 14.11 6.50
C VAL A 146 -2.93 15.20 6.57
N ASN A 147 -2.82 16.08 7.57
CA ASN A 147 -3.75 17.19 7.80
C ASN A 147 -3.00 18.51 7.80
N GLY A 148 -2.93 19.15 6.64
CA GLY A 148 -2.14 20.37 6.46
C GLY A 148 -0.65 20.10 6.64
N ASP A 149 -0.05 20.70 7.66
CA ASP A 149 1.36 20.51 8.05
C ASP A 149 1.56 19.41 9.12
N SER A 150 0.50 18.72 9.50
CA SER A 150 0.53 17.65 10.47
C SER A 150 0.49 16.29 9.78
N ILE A 151 1.42 15.42 10.14
CA ILE A 151 1.50 14.03 9.71
C ILE A 151 1.43 13.15 10.95
N SER A 152 0.59 12.11 10.93
CA SER A 152 0.53 11.13 11.98
C SER A 152 0.55 9.71 11.46
N VAL A 153 1.24 8.83 12.20
CA VAL A 153 1.28 7.39 12.00
C VAL A 153 0.88 6.73 13.31
N VAL A 154 -0.12 5.88 13.28
CA VAL A 154 -0.55 5.07 14.43
C VAL A 154 0.22 3.77 14.39
N GLY A 155 1.02 3.53 15.44
CA GLY A 155 1.81 2.32 15.62
C GLY A 155 0.96 1.12 16.07
N GLY A 156 1.60 -0.02 16.19
CA GLY A 156 1.00 -1.28 16.63
C GLY A 156 0.82 -2.28 15.50
N GLU A 157 0.50 -3.52 15.86
CA GLU A 157 0.39 -4.64 14.92
C GLU A 157 -0.51 -4.32 13.73
N ILE A 158 0.00 -4.63 12.53
CA ILE A 158 -0.70 -4.50 11.25
C ILE A 158 -1.83 -5.55 11.11
N ASP A 159 -2.10 -6.32 12.16
CA ASP A 159 -3.13 -7.39 12.19
C ASP A 159 -4.48 -6.96 11.59
N GLY A 160 -4.86 -5.71 11.77
CA GLY A 160 -6.06 -5.16 11.14
C GLY A 160 -5.94 -5.04 9.63
N PHE A 161 -4.79 -4.65 9.10
CA PHE A 161 -4.56 -4.47 7.67
C PHE A 161 -4.46 -5.82 6.96
N ASP A 162 -3.67 -6.75 7.49
CA ASP A 162 -3.55 -8.11 6.93
C ASP A 162 -4.90 -8.82 6.92
N ARG A 163 -5.70 -8.68 7.98
CA ARG A 163 -7.06 -9.22 8.02
C ARG A 163 -7.97 -8.57 6.99
N THR A 164 -7.92 -7.24 6.86
CA THR A 164 -8.70 -6.52 5.85
C THR A 164 -8.28 -6.92 4.45
N MET A 165 -6.98 -7.05 4.18
CA MET A 165 -6.49 -7.55 2.89
C MET A 165 -6.88 -8.99 2.62
N ALA A 166 -6.79 -9.87 3.62
CA ALA A 166 -7.24 -11.28 3.50
C ALA A 166 -8.76 -11.41 3.27
N GLU A 167 -9.57 -10.49 3.80
CA GLU A 167 -11.01 -10.43 3.52
C GLU A 167 -11.33 -9.85 2.14
N LEU A 168 -10.46 -9.02 1.59
CA LEU A 168 -10.63 -8.36 0.30
C LEU A 168 -10.25 -9.24 -0.88
N GLU A 169 -9.19 -10.05 -0.74
CA GLU A 169 -8.71 -10.93 -1.80
C GLU A 169 -9.85 -11.79 -2.40
N PRO A 170 -10.66 -12.54 -1.60
CA PRO A 170 -11.76 -13.32 -2.15
C PRO A 170 -12.89 -12.46 -2.75
N GLN A 171 -13.10 -11.22 -2.28
CA GLN A 171 -14.11 -10.32 -2.84
C GLN A 171 -13.69 -9.79 -4.20
N ILE A 172 -12.41 -9.41 -4.36
CA ILE A 172 -11.84 -9.00 -5.66
C ILE A 172 -11.89 -10.18 -6.64
N GLU A 173 -11.49 -11.37 -6.20
CA GLU A 173 -11.55 -12.59 -7.02
C GLU A 173 -12.99 -12.91 -7.47
N GLN A 174 -13.96 -12.80 -6.57
CA GLN A 174 -15.37 -13.02 -6.89
C GLN A 174 -15.91 -11.95 -7.84
N ALA A 175 -15.56 -10.68 -7.66
CA ALA A 175 -15.98 -9.59 -8.53
C ALA A 175 -15.43 -9.77 -9.95
N VAL A 176 -14.16 -10.14 -10.08
CA VAL A 176 -13.54 -10.46 -11.38
C VAL A 176 -14.18 -11.68 -12.03
N LYS A 177 -14.40 -12.76 -11.27
CA LYS A 177 -15.08 -13.97 -11.77
C LYS A 177 -16.50 -13.68 -12.24
N SER A 178 -17.25 -12.84 -11.52
CA SER A 178 -18.59 -12.44 -11.90
C SER A 178 -18.59 -11.65 -13.21
N ALA A 179 -17.73 -10.65 -13.33
CA ALA A 179 -17.60 -9.84 -14.54
C ALA A 179 -17.21 -10.68 -15.77
N VAL A 180 -16.25 -11.59 -15.62
CA VAL A 180 -15.88 -12.55 -16.68
C VAL A 180 -17.03 -13.49 -17.01
N GLY A 181 -17.79 -13.94 -15.99
CA GLY A 181 -18.98 -14.79 -16.17
C GLY A 181 -20.05 -14.10 -17.02
N ASP A 182 -20.33 -12.84 -16.77
CA ASP A 182 -21.32 -12.05 -17.51
C ASP A 182 -20.92 -11.90 -18.99
N ILE A 183 -19.63 -11.69 -19.26
CA ILE A 183 -19.10 -11.64 -20.64
C ILE A 183 -19.30 -13.00 -21.34
N VAL A 184 -18.99 -14.12 -20.66
CA VAL A 184 -19.17 -15.46 -21.22
C VAL A 184 -20.64 -15.76 -21.51
N VAL A 185 -21.55 -15.32 -20.62
CA VAL A 185 -23.01 -15.47 -20.82
C VAL A 185 -23.48 -14.64 -22.02
N ALA A 186 -23.08 -13.37 -22.11
CA ALA A 186 -23.41 -12.50 -23.23
C ALA A 186 -22.93 -13.07 -24.59
N ILE A 187 -21.70 -13.60 -24.63
CA ILE A 187 -21.18 -14.32 -25.80
C ILE A 187 -22.02 -15.57 -26.11
N GLY A 188 -22.41 -16.35 -25.09
CA GLY A 188 -23.21 -17.57 -25.26
C GLY A 188 -24.61 -17.27 -25.81
N GLU A 189 -25.26 -16.20 -25.37
CA GLU A 189 -26.57 -15.73 -25.87
C GLU A 189 -26.47 -15.29 -27.33
N SER A 190 -25.49 -14.46 -27.66
CA SER A 190 -25.23 -14.02 -29.03
C SER A 190 -24.97 -15.22 -29.99
N VAL A 191 -24.20 -16.23 -29.54
CA VAL A 191 -23.97 -17.47 -30.32
C VAL A 191 -25.24 -18.23 -30.59
N ARG A 192 -26.18 -18.28 -29.62
CA ARG A 192 -27.45 -18.99 -29.75
C ARG A 192 -28.37 -18.30 -30.74
N ASP A 193 -28.36 -16.97 -30.77
CA ASP A 193 -29.23 -16.17 -31.63
C ASP A 193 -28.73 -16.11 -33.08
N GLY A 194 -27.60 -16.73 -33.39
CA GLY A 194 -27.07 -16.90 -34.76
C GLY A 194 -26.43 -15.63 -35.33
N ASP A 195 -26.05 -14.71 -34.49
CA ASP A 195 -25.46 -13.43 -34.87
C ASP A 195 -24.07 -13.63 -35.52
N ALA A 196 -23.93 -13.22 -36.79
CA ALA A 196 -22.70 -13.36 -37.54
C ALA A 196 -21.54 -12.46 -36.98
N ASP A 197 -21.90 -11.50 -36.15
CA ASP A 197 -20.95 -10.51 -35.59
C ASP A 197 -20.19 -10.98 -34.36
N ILE A 198 -20.47 -12.17 -33.81
CA ILE A 198 -19.85 -12.68 -32.60
C ILE A 198 -18.33 -12.82 -32.75
N MET A 199 -17.91 -13.31 -33.93
CA MET A 199 -16.48 -13.48 -34.19
C MET A 199 -15.77 -12.12 -34.26
N ALA A 200 -16.44 -11.10 -34.76
CA ALA A 200 -15.95 -9.72 -34.80
C ALA A 200 -15.86 -9.15 -33.40
N SER A 201 -16.88 -9.36 -32.54
CA SER A 201 -16.89 -8.91 -31.14
C SER A 201 -15.83 -9.61 -30.28
N LEU A 202 -15.61 -10.92 -30.46
CA LEU A 202 -14.54 -11.66 -29.79
C LEU A 202 -13.13 -11.20 -30.22
N LEU A 203 -12.95 -10.92 -31.50
CA LEU A 203 -11.68 -10.39 -32.02
C LEU A 203 -11.44 -8.95 -31.53
N ASP A 204 -12.48 -8.14 -31.41
CA ASP A 204 -12.40 -6.80 -30.88
C ASP A 204 -12.06 -6.81 -29.39
N PHE A 205 -12.71 -7.66 -28.61
CA PHE A 205 -12.37 -7.87 -27.19
C PHE A 205 -10.93 -8.36 -27.01
N ALA A 206 -10.48 -9.32 -27.83
CA ALA A 206 -9.09 -9.81 -27.75
C ALA A 206 -8.07 -8.70 -28.06
N LYS A 207 -8.35 -7.84 -29.05
CA LYS A 207 -7.48 -6.70 -29.37
C LYS A 207 -7.49 -5.64 -28.24
N LYS A 208 -8.66 -5.37 -27.65
CA LYS A 208 -8.78 -4.47 -26.51
C LYS A 208 -8.01 -5.01 -25.32
N ALA A 209 -8.10 -6.33 -25.04
CA ALA A 209 -7.34 -6.96 -23.98
C ALA A 209 -5.82 -6.85 -24.17
N GLU A 210 -5.32 -7.10 -25.40
CA GLU A 210 -3.90 -6.92 -25.72
C GLU A 210 -3.46 -5.44 -25.65
N GLN A 211 -4.29 -4.51 -26.04
CA GLN A 211 -3.99 -3.07 -25.94
C GLN A 211 -4.00 -2.61 -24.51
N PHE A 212 -4.98 -3.04 -23.73
CA PHE A 212 -5.11 -2.78 -22.30
C PHE A 212 -3.89 -3.31 -21.53
N GLU A 213 -3.47 -4.56 -21.78
CA GLU A 213 -2.26 -5.14 -21.18
C GLU A 213 -1.04 -4.25 -21.43
N ARG A 214 -0.82 -3.80 -22.67
CA ARG A 214 0.29 -2.90 -23.01
C ARG A 214 0.20 -1.53 -22.34
N ASP A 215 -0.98 -0.94 -22.29
CA ASP A 215 -1.18 0.42 -21.78
C ASP A 215 -1.11 0.44 -20.24
N ILE A 216 -1.75 -0.51 -19.57
CA ILE A 216 -1.66 -0.65 -18.09
C ILE A 216 -0.27 -1.09 -17.67
N GLU A 217 0.32 -2.09 -18.34
CA GLU A 217 1.66 -2.54 -18.00
C GLU A 217 2.66 -1.38 -18.10
N ALA A 218 2.55 -0.54 -19.12
CA ALA A 218 3.42 0.61 -19.28
C ALA A 218 3.24 1.69 -18.20
N GLU A 219 2.02 1.98 -17.77
CA GLU A 219 1.74 3.07 -16.81
C GLU A 219 1.79 2.58 -15.36
N VAL A 220 1.05 1.53 -15.02
CA VAL A 220 0.96 0.99 -13.66
C VAL A 220 2.30 0.39 -13.24
N MET A 221 2.93 -0.43 -14.10
CA MET A 221 4.25 -1.00 -13.81
C MET A 221 5.33 0.05 -13.64
N LYS A 222 5.30 1.13 -14.42
CA LYS A 222 6.26 2.24 -14.26
C LYS A 222 6.06 2.96 -12.92
N LYS A 223 4.81 3.16 -12.49
CA LYS A 223 4.50 3.75 -11.18
C LYS A 223 4.93 2.80 -10.06
N ALA A 224 4.57 1.52 -10.15
CA ALA A 224 4.94 0.49 -9.18
C ALA A 224 6.46 0.35 -9.03
N GLN A 225 7.22 0.23 -10.12
CA GLN A 225 8.69 0.18 -10.07
C GLN A 225 9.34 1.44 -9.50
N ARG A 226 8.72 2.60 -9.64
CA ARG A 226 9.20 3.83 -9.02
C ARG A 226 8.97 3.80 -7.52
N LEU A 227 7.78 3.36 -7.12
CA LEU A 227 7.42 3.18 -5.71
C LEU A 227 8.33 2.16 -5.03
N GLU A 228 8.59 1.03 -5.69
CA GLU A 228 9.50 -0.03 -5.23
C GLU A 228 10.91 0.52 -4.94
N ARG A 229 11.52 1.24 -5.89
CA ARG A 229 12.84 1.86 -5.66
C ARG A 229 12.85 2.89 -4.54
N ARG A 230 11.73 3.62 -4.32
CA ARG A 230 11.60 4.53 -3.18
C ARG A 230 11.48 3.76 -1.87
N ALA A 231 10.71 2.68 -1.86
CA ALA A 231 10.55 1.81 -0.69
C ALA A 231 11.87 1.14 -0.31
N GLU A 232 12.65 0.65 -1.29
CA GLU A 232 14.01 0.11 -1.04
C GLU A 232 14.95 1.14 -0.41
N GLY A 233 14.97 2.37 -0.95
CA GLY A 233 15.77 3.46 -0.36
C GLY A 233 15.32 3.85 1.04
N LEU A 234 14.01 3.76 1.30
CA LEU A 234 13.42 4.06 2.60
C LEU A 234 13.85 3.06 3.69
N CYS A 235 14.10 1.80 3.35
CA CYS A 235 14.60 0.81 4.31
C CYS A 235 15.90 1.27 4.98
N ASP A 236 16.84 1.80 4.21
CA ASP A 236 18.11 2.30 4.74
C ASP A 236 17.89 3.49 5.70
N GLU A 237 16.93 4.37 5.39
CA GLU A 237 16.56 5.51 6.24
C GLU A 237 15.89 5.06 7.55
N VAL A 238 15.03 4.06 7.48
CA VAL A 238 14.36 3.48 8.66
C VAL A 238 15.35 2.78 9.57
N TYR A 239 16.30 2.02 9.02
CA TYR A 239 17.39 1.45 9.82
C TYR A 239 18.32 2.51 10.43
N ALA A 240 18.57 3.61 9.70
CA ALA A 240 19.33 4.73 10.26
C ALA A 240 18.57 5.41 11.40
N LEU A 241 17.25 5.57 11.28
CA LEU A 241 16.39 6.08 12.37
C LEU A 241 16.45 5.17 13.58
N GLN A 242 16.30 3.85 13.42
CA GLN A 242 16.38 2.86 14.49
C GLN A 242 17.75 2.90 15.22
N ALA A 243 18.84 3.07 14.46
CA ALA A 243 20.18 3.16 15.04
C ALA A 243 20.35 4.42 15.91
N VAL A 244 19.83 5.58 15.48
CA VAL A 244 19.86 6.81 16.27
C VAL A 244 18.94 6.72 17.48
N GLU A 245 17.75 6.15 17.34
CA GLU A 245 16.80 5.88 18.41
C GLU A 245 17.43 5.01 19.50
N SER A 246 18.04 3.89 19.13
CA SER A 246 18.71 2.98 20.06
C SER A 246 19.84 3.67 20.85
N ARG A 247 20.62 4.53 20.17
CA ARG A 247 21.66 5.31 20.85
C ARG A 247 21.06 6.35 21.80
N MET A 248 19.99 7.03 21.39
CA MET A 248 19.30 8.00 22.24
C MET A 248 18.77 7.33 23.52
N GLN A 249 18.20 6.13 23.41
CA GLN A 249 17.70 5.36 24.56
C GLN A 249 18.80 4.86 25.50
N LEU A 250 20.00 4.61 24.98
CA LEU A 250 21.16 4.24 25.81
C LEU A 250 21.68 5.44 26.61
N GLU A 251 21.83 6.59 25.96
CA GLU A 251 22.43 7.80 26.54
C GLU A 251 21.44 8.66 27.34
N ILE A 252 20.14 8.55 27.02
CA ILE A 252 19.06 9.30 27.71
C ILE A 252 18.03 8.30 28.27
N PRO A 253 18.23 7.78 29.48
CA PRO A 253 17.39 6.72 30.05
C PRO A 253 15.90 7.03 30.10
N ALA A 254 15.53 8.31 30.14
CA ALA A 254 14.13 8.75 30.13
C ALA A 254 13.40 8.43 28.80
N THR A 255 14.11 8.16 27.70
CA THR A 255 13.54 7.85 26.39
C THR A 255 13.34 6.36 26.17
N ARG A 256 13.71 5.50 27.10
CA ARG A 256 13.52 4.05 26.98
C ARG A 256 12.06 3.69 26.93
N GLY A 257 11.71 2.81 25.98
CA GLY A 257 10.33 2.37 25.79
C GLY A 257 9.53 3.22 24.78
N PHE A 258 10.16 4.22 24.17
CA PHE A 258 9.59 4.97 23.04
C PHE A 258 10.23 4.45 21.74
N ASP A 259 9.91 3.22 21.37
CA ASP A 259 10.37 2.63 20.12
C ASP A 259 9.42 3.07 19.00
N ILE A 260 9.89 3.91 18.05
CA ILE A 260 9.14 4.20 16.82
C ILE A 260 9.22 2.99 15.90
N VAL A 261 10.44 2.43 15.77
CA VAL A 261 10.73 1.33 14.86
C VAL A 261 11.26 0.14 15.63
N ARG A 262 10.68 -1.03 15.34
CA ARG A 262 11.14 -2.33 15.88
C ARG A 262 11.43 -3.30 14.74
N GLU A 263 12.43 -4.17 14.90
CA GLU A 263 12.57 -5.34 14.03
C GLU A 263 11.43 -6.32 14.28
N SER A 264 10.79 -6.79 13.19
CA SER A 264 9.67 -7.75 13.22
C SER A 264 10.15 -9.19 13.36
#